data_1ac43eca411fd45e8de88bf434c9fa52
#
_entry.id   1ac43eca411fd45e8de88bf434c9fa52
#
_cell.length_a   1.000
_cell.length_b   1.000
_cell.length_c   1.000
_cell.angle_alpha   90.00
_cell.angle_beta   90.00
_cell.angle_gamma   90.00
#
_symmetry.space_group_name_H-M   'P 1'
#
loop_
_entity.id
_entity.type
_entity.pdbx_description
1 polymer ?
#
loop_
_entity_poly.entity_id
_entity_poly.type
_entity_poly.pdbx_seq_one_letter_code
_entity_poly.pdbx_strand_id
1 'polypeptide(L)' 'MTPEDNKYYEAFFDLFNTDGWKQFVEEVTDAHSAYQIENLNSQKELFFAKGERSTLQRIINFENGIEAAYASITEETEES' A
#
# COMPACT_ATOMS: atom_id res chain seq x y z
N MET A 1 -17.91 -15.27 -1.42
CA MET A 1 -16.47 -15.34 -1.11
C MET A 1 -16.12 -16.78 -0.73
N THR A 2 -15.04 -17.32 -1.31
CA THR A 2 -14.62 -18.69 -1.04
C THR A 2 -13.82 -18.78 0.26
N PRO A 3 -13.66 -19.99 0.84
CA PRO A 3 -12.78 -20.15 2.00
C PRO A 3 -11.33 -19.72 1.74
N GLU A 4 -10.83 -19.92 0.53
CA GLU A 4 -9.49 -19.48 0.14
C GLU A 4 -9.40 -17.96 0.14
N ASP A 5 -10.44 -17.27 -0.35
CA ASP A 5 -10.51 -15.80 -0.32
C ASP A 5 -10.52 -15.30 1.11
N ASN A 6 -11.28 -15.96 1.99
CA ASN A 6 -11.33 -15.57 3.40
C ASN A 6 -9.94 -15.68 4.04
N LYS A 7 -9.23 -16.77 3.79
CA LYS A 7 -7.88 -16.96 4.33
C LYS A 7 -6.92 -15.87 3.83
N TYR A 8 -7.04 -15.54 2.55
CA TYR A 8 -6.20 -14.51 1.94
C TYR A 8 -6.38 -13.16 2.64
N TYR A 9 -7.62 -12.73 2.79
CA TYR A 9 -7.90 -11.43 3.40
C TYR A 9 -7.62 -11.43 4.90
N GLU A 10 -7.95 -12.51 5.61
CA GLU A 10 -7.65 -12.63 7.03
C GLU A 10 -6.15 -12.50 7.31
N ALA A 11 -5.32 -13.12 6.46
CA ALA A 11 -3.87 -13.04 6.61
C ALA A 11 -3.39 -11.59 6.49
N PHE A 12 -3.91 -10.83 5.55
CA PHE A 12 -3.54 -9.42 5.42
C PHE A 12 -4.06 -8.58 6.57
N PHE A 13 -5.31 -8.80 7.00
CA PHE A 13 -5.87 -8.05 8.12
C PHE A 13 -5.08 -8.31 9.41
N ASP A 14 -4.66 -9.57 9.63
CA ASP A 14 -3.81 -9.91 10.77
C ASP A 14 -2.47 -9.18 10.69
N LEU A 15 -1.87 -9.17 9.50
CA LEU A 15 -0.61 -8.44 9.28
C LEU A 15 -0.77 -6.95 9.58
N PHE A 16 -1.85 -6.33 9.10
CA PHE A 16 -2.07 -4.89 9.24
C PHE A 16 -2.26 -4.49 10.71
N ASN A 17 -2.65 -5.42 11.56
CA ASN A 17 -2.81 -5.17 12.99
C ASN A 17 -1.50 -5.31 13.78
N THR A 18 -0.42 -5.76 13.16
CA THR A 18 0.85 -5.92 13.85
C THR A 18 1.56 -4.58 14.01
N ASP A 19 2.31 -4.46 15.09
CA ASP A 19 3.13 -3.28 15.35
C ASP A 19 4.21 -3.13 14.27
N GLY A 20 4.76 -4.25 13.82
CA GLY A 20 5.78 -4.25 12.76
C GLY A 20 5.27 -3.65 11.47
N TRP A 21 4.06 -4.00 11.05
CA TRP A 21 3.46 -3.43 9.85
C TRP A 21 3.27 -1.92 10.00
N LYS A 22 2.72 -1.49 11.13
CA LYS A 22 2.47 -0.07 11.39
C LYS A 22 3.77 0.73 11.38
N GLN A 23 4.80 0.19 11.99
CA GLN A 23 6.13 0.81 12.01
C GLN A 23 6.73 0.88 10.61
N PHE A 24 6.60 -0.20 9.84
CA PHE A 24 7.08 -0.26 8.46
C PHE A 24 6.41 0.82 7.60
N VAL A 25 5.08 0.93 7.69
CA VAL A 25 4.33 1.93 6.91
C VAL A 25 4.75 3.35 7.32
N GLU A 26 4.97 3.58 8.61
CA GLU A 26 5.44 4.88 9.09
C GLU A 26 6.81 5.24 8.50
N GLU A 27 7.75 4.28 8.53
CA GLU A 27 9.08 4.49 7.97
C GLU A 27 9.03 4.72 6.45
N VAL A 28 8.19 3.97 5.74
CA VAL A 28 8.02 4.14 4.29
C VAL A 28 7.40 5.51 3.99
N THR A 29 6.43 5.94 4.80
CA THR A 29 5.81 7.25 4.64
C THR A 29 6.82 8.37 4.84
N ASP A 30 7.69 8.24 5.84
CA ASP A 30 8.76 9.21 6.09
C ASP A 30 9.73 9.27 4.91
N ALA A 31 10.11 8.11 4.38
CA ALA A 31 10.99 8.04 3.22
C ALA A 31 10.35 8.69 1.98
N HIS A 32 9.05 8.46 1.77
CA HIS A 32 8.32 9.06 0.68
C HIS A 32 8.31 10.59 0.80
N SER A 33 8.09 11.10 2.00
CA SER A 33 8.04 12.53 2.26
C SER A 33 9.40 13.21 2.10
N ALA A 34 10.49 12.44 2.23
CA ALA A 34 11.84 12.97 2.10
C ALA A 34 12.25 13.25 0.66
N TYR A 35 11.53 12.71 -0.34
CA TYR A 35 11.85 12.96 -1.73
C TYR A 35 11.36 14.35 -2.14
N GLN A 36 12.31 15.21 -2.47
CA GLN A 36 12.03 16.60 -2.89
C GLN A 36 12.44 16.72 -4.37
N ILE A 37 11.48 16.44 -5.25
CA ILE A 37 11.71 16.36 -6.70
C ILE A 37 12.26 17.67 -7.24
N GLU A 38 11.82 18.80 -6.71
CA GLU A 38 12.24 20.14 -7.13
C GLU A 38 13.72 20.43 -6.86
N ASN A 39 14.36 19.67 -5.98
CA ASN A 39 15.77 19.84 -5.64
C ASN A 39 16.71 18.99 -6.48
N LEU A 40 16.17 18.23 -7.43
CA LEU A 40 16.98 17.34 -8.27
C LEU A 40 17.54 18.11 -9.46
N ASN A 41 18.84 17.89 -9.72
CA ASN A 41 19.60 18.69 -10.68
C ASN A 41 19.68 18.09 -12.08
N SER A 42 19.24 16.85 -12.27
CA SER A 42 19.30 16.20 -13.57
C SER A 42 18.02 15.45 -13.88
N GLN A 43 17.74 15.29 -15.18
CA GLN A 43 16.58 14.55 -15.64
C GLN A 43 16.64 13.09 -15.22
N LYS A 44 17.83 12.50 -15.23
CA LYS A 44 18.03 11.11 -14.80
C LYS A 44 17.69 10.94 -13.32
N GLU A 45 18.17 11.84 -12.48
CA GLU A 45 17.86 11.81 -11.04
C GLU A 45 16.36 12.01 -10.79
N LEU A 46 15.74 12.88 -11.57
CA LEU A 46 14.32 13.14 -11.48
C LEU A 46 13.50 11.90 -11.79
N PHE A 47 13.82 11.20 -12.88
CA PHE A 47 13.09 9.98 -13.25
C PHE A 47 13.29 8.89 -12.22
N PHE A 48 14.50 8.73 -11.70
CA PHE A 48 14.78 7.75 -10.65
C PHE A 48 13.97 8.03 -9.39
N ALA A 49 13.96 9.28 -8.95
CA ALA A 49 13.22 9.69 -7.75
C ALA A 49 11.71 9.52 -7.91
N LYS A 50 11.19 9.83 -9.10
CA LYS A 50 9.76 9.62 -9.40
C LYS A 50 9.40 8.15 -9.33
N GLY A 51 10.26 7.26 -9.85
CA GLY A 51 10.06 5.82 -9.79
C GLY A 51 10.03 5.31 -8.36
N GLU A 52 11.00 5.71 -7.54
CA GLU A 52 11.03 5.32 -6.14
C GLU A 52 9.82 5.84 -5.37
N ARG A 53 9.47 7.11 -5.59
CA ARG A 53 8.32 7.72 -4.94
C ARG A 53 7.02 6.98 -5.28
N SER A 54 6.87 6.58 -6.55
CA SER A 54 5.71 5.83 -7.00
C SER A 54 5.64 4.47 -6.30
N THR A 55 6.77 3.78 -6.16
CA THR A 55 6.85 2.49 -5.47
C THR A 55 6.48 2.64 -4.00
N LEU A 56 7.00 3.66 -3.32
CA LEU A 56 6.68 3.93 -1.92
C LEU A 56 5.20 4.24 -1.76
N GLN A 57 4.62 4.99 -2.70
CA GLN A 57 3.20 5.30 -2.66
C GLN A 57 2.33 4.04 -2.77
N ARG A 58 2.75 3.07 -3.58
CA ARG A 58 2.05 1.79 -3.67
C ARG A 58 2.05 1.04 -2.35
N ILE A 59 3.18 1.07 -1.63
CA ILE A 59 3.28 0.41 -0.33
C ILE A 59 2.37 1.12 0.68
N ILE A 60 2.37 2.45 0.69
CA ILE A 60 1.52 3.24 1.59
C ILE A 60 0.04 2.94 1.35
N ASN A 61 -0.34 2.79 0.08
CA ASN A 61 -1.73 2.57 -0.30
C ASN A 61 -2.15 1.10 -0.29
N PHE A 62 -1.23 0.18 -0.01
CA PHE A 62 -1.49 -1.26 -0.11
C PHE A 62 -2.62 -1.70 0.82
N GLU A 63 -2.60 -1.26 2.06
CA GLU A 63 -3.62 -1.60 3.05
C GLU A 63 -5.01 -1.14 2.57
N ASN A 64 -5.11 0.10 2.10
CA ASN A 64 -6.37 0.63 1.58
C ASN A 64 -6.85 -0.15 0.36
N GLY A 65 -5.92 -0.57 -0.50
CA GLY A 65 -6.24 -1.37 -1.67
C GLY A 65 -6.83 -2.73 -1.32
N ILE A 66 -6.26 -3.39 -0.32
CA ILE A 66 -6.77 -4.68 0.16
C ILE A 66 -8.15 -4.51 0.80
N GLU A 67 -8.33 -3.48 1.60
CA GLU A 67 -9.63 -3.20 2.22
C GLU A 67 -10.70 -2.91 1.17
N ALA A 68 -10.37 -2.14 0.14
CA ALA A 68 -11.30 -1.82 -0.94
C ALA A 68 -11.69 -3.07 -1.74
N ALA A 69 -10.72 -3.93 -2.03
CA ALA A 69 -10.98 -5.18 -2.74
C ALA A 69 -11.88 -6.09 -1.93
N TYR A 70 -11.65 -6.21 -0.63
CA TYR A 70 -12.49 -7.00 0.28
C TYR A 70 -13.92 -6.46 0.30
N ALA A 71 -14.08 -5.15 0.43
CA ALA A 71 -15.40 -4.52 0.45
C ALA A 71 -16.17 -4.78 -0.85
N SER A 72 -15.49 -4.70 -1.98
CA SER A 72 -16.09 -4.96 -3.29
C SER A 72 -16.60 -6.40 -3.41
N ILE A 73 -15.82 -7.37 -2.96
CA ILE A 73 -16.20 -8.78 -3.01
C ILE A 73 -17.39 -9.07 -2.07
N THR A 74 -17.38 -8.49 -0.88
CA THR A 74 -18.49 -8.68 0.08
C THR A 74 -19.77 -8.03 -0.40
N GLU A 75 -19.69 -6.87 -1.05
CA GLU A 75 -20.87 -6.23 -1.66
C GLU A 75 -21.47 -7.11 -2.76
N GLU A 76 -20.66 -7.65 -3.64
CA GLU A 76 -21.12 -8.56 -4.70
C GLU A 76 -21.81 -9.79 -4.11
N THR A 77 -21.26 -10.34 -3.04
CA THR A 77 -21.83 -11.51 -2.37
C THR A 77 -23.18 -11.17 -1.72
N GLU A 78 -23.30 -9.98 -1.13
CA GLU A 78 -24.54 -9.55 -0.49
C GLU A 78 -25.65 -9.28 -1.49
N GLU A 79 -25.31 -8.79 -2.68
CA GLU A 79 -26.27 -8.49 -3.73
C GLU A 79 -26.81 -9.74 -4.42
N SER A 80 -26.08 -10.84 -4.36
CA SER A 80 -26.50 -12.09 -5.00
C SER A 80 -27.23 -13.00 -4.05
#